data_38a0ff62dc63a617b44f552c30315034
#
_entry.id   38a0ff62dc63a617b44f552c30315034
#
_cell.length_a   1.000
_cell.length_b   1.000
_cell.length_c   1.000
_cell.angle_alpha   90.00
_cell.angle_beta   90.00
_cell.angle_gamma   90.00
#
_symmetry.space_group_name_H-M   'P 1'
#
loop_
_entity.id
_entity.type
_entity.pdbx_description
1 polymer ?
#
loop_
_entity_poly.entity_id
_entity_poly.type
_entity_poly.pdbx_seq_one_letter_code
_entity_poly.pdbx_strand_id
1 'polypeptide(L)'
;MVRVGIVGSRSIIDEEYVFSVLNFYLRRLLEENEVVIISGGAVGIDKIAEKFAEQKGLKIEIYKPEYDKFPPKVAPIKRNQTIVDNSDYLIAITTGSSGTTSTIKMAEKKNLPIKIIQI
;
A
#
# COMPACT_ATOMS: atom_id res chain seq x y z
N MET A 1 13.12 -12.05 -2.33
CA MET A 1 12.39 -11.03 -1.54
C MET A 1 11.28 -10.44 -2.40
N VAL A 2 10.07 -10.39 -1.87
CA VAL A 2 8.91 -9.82 -2.57
C VAL A 2 8.52 -8.51 -1.90
N ARG A 3 8.34 -7.47 -2.70
CA ARG A 3 8.00 -6.13 -2.24
C ARG A 3 6.52 -5.88 -2.51
N VAL A 4 5.74 -5.76 -1.44
CA VAL A 4 4.28 -5.61 -1.52
C VAL A 4 3.88 -4.21 -1.10
N GLY A 5 3.37 -3.43 -2.05
CA GLY A 5 2.78 -2.12 -1.77
C GLY A 5 1.37 -2.31 -1.26
N ILE A 6 1.04 -1.64 -0.16
CA ILE A 6 -0.31 -1.64 0.38
C ILE A 6 -0.80 -0.21 0.42
N VAL A 7 -1.85 0.07 -0.34
CA VAL A 7 -2.43 1.40 -0.46
C VAL A 7 -3.92 1.34 -0.17
N GLY A 8 -4.52 2.45 0.19
CA GLY A 8 -5.94 2.46 0.44
C GLY A 8 -6.48 3.78 0.97
N SER A 9 -7.76 3.79 1.22
CA SER A 9 -8.48 4.97 1.64
C SER A 9 -8.14 5.38 3.07
N ARG A 10 -7.98 6.69 3.29
CA ARG A 10 -7.65 7.25 4.60
C ARG A 10 -8.76 7.07 5.62
N SER A 11 -10.00 6.93 5.15
CA SER A 11 -11.18 6.77 6.02
C SER A 11 -11.36 5.37 6.58
N ILE A 12 -10.58 4.40 6.09
CA ILE A 12 -10.69 3.02 6.57
C ILE A 12 -9.87 2.89 7.86
N ILE A 13 -10.56 2.59 8.96
CA ILE A 13 -9.97 2.49 10.29
C ILE A 13 -10.23 1.15 10.98
N ASP A 14 -10.93 0.24 10.32
CA ASP A 14 -11.21 -1.10 10.86
C ASP A 14 -9.98 -2.00 10.72
N GLU A 15 -9.13 -1.95 11.72
CA GLU A 15 -7.86 -2.66 11.76
C GLU A 15 -8.06 -4.18 11.68
N GLU A 16 -9.03 -4.72 12.40
CA GLU A 16 -9.31 -6.15 12.42
C GLU A 16 -9.69 -6.67 11.04
N TYR A 17 -10.57 -5.93 10.35
CA TYR A 17 -10.96 -6.28 8.99
C TYR A 17 -9.77 -6.26 8.04
N VAL A 18 -8.97 -5.19 8.08
CA VAL A 18 -7.81 -5.05 7.20
C VAL A 18 -6.78 -6.14 7.48
N PHE A 19 -6.53 -6.46 8.74
CA PHE A 19 -5.63 -7.55 9.10
C PHE A 19 -6.09 -8.88 8.52
N SER A 20 -7.38 -9.17 8.57
CA SER A 20 -7.93 -10.40 8.00
C SER A 20 -7.75 -10.46 6.49
N VAL A 21 -7.95 -9.33 5.80
CA VAL A 21 -7.74 -9.20 4.36
C VAL A 21 -6.26 -9.46 4.00
N LEU A 22 -5.35 -8.80 4.71
CA LEU A 22 -3.91 -8.95 4.46
C LEU A 22 -3.43 -10.39 4.76
N ASN A 23 -3.90 -10.99 5.85
CA ASN A 23 -3.59 -12.39 6.16
C ASN A 23 -4.04 -13.32 5.04
N PHE A 24 -5.24 -13.10 4.51
CA PHE A 24 -5.78 -13.94 3.45
C PHE A 24 -4.97 -13.82 2.15
N TYR A 25 -4.74 -12.60 1.69
CA TYR A 25 -4.09 -12.37 0.39
C TYR A 25 -2.58 -12.54 0.43
N LEU A 26 -1.94 -12.38 1.58
CA LEU A 26 -0.49 -12.51 1.71
C LEU A 26 -0.03 -13.87 2.24
N ARG A 27 -0.95 -14.74 2.65
CA ARG A 27 -0.63 -16.01 3.29
C ARG A 27 0.43 -16.81 2.54
N ARG A 28 0.22 -17.03 1.24
CA ARG A 28 1.15 -17.84 0.44
C ARG A 28 2.49 -17.13 0.23
N LEU A 29 2.47 -15.82 -0.02
CA LEU A 29 3.68 -15.04 -0.17
C LEU A 29 4.53 -15.08 1.10
N LEU A 30 3.89 -14.97 2.27
CA LEU A 30 4.58 -15.00 3.55
C LEU A 30 5.20 -16.36 3.86
N GLU A 31 4.59 -17.45 3.40
CA GLU A 31 5.11 -18.79 3.60
C GLU A 31 6.31 -19.09 2.69
N GLU A 32 6.31 -18.54 1.48
CA GLU A 32 7.29 -18.91 0.45
C GLU A 32 8.41 -17.88 0.26
N ASN A 33 8.26 -16.65 0.77
CA ASN A 33 9.17 -15.56 0.49
C ASN A 33 9.46 -14.70 1.71
N GLU A 34 10.59 -14.02 1.68
CA GLU A 34 10.83 -12.86 2.53
C GLU A 34 10.04 -11.69 1.91
N VAL A 35 9.19 -11.05 2.71
CA VAL A 35 8.28 -9.99 2.25
C VAL A 35 8.65 -8.65 2.88
N VAL A 36 8.67 -7.61 2.05
CA VAL A 36 8.81 -6.22 2.50
C VAL A 36 7.50 -5.50 2.22
N ILE A 37 6.95 -4.86 3.24
CA ILE A 37 5.73 -4.06 3.09
C ILE A 37 6.13 -2.62 2.75
N ILE A 38 5.51 -2.08 1.70
CA ILE A 38 5.74 -0.70 1.26
C ILE A 38 4.49 0.11 1.53
N SER A 39 4.63 1.21 2.27
CA SER A 39 3.54 2.07 2.71
C SER A 39 3.84 3.53 2.40
N GLY A 40 2.79 4.34 2.30
CA GLY A 40 2.92 5.78 2.09
C GLY A 40 2.93 6.61 3.37
N GLY A 41 2.74 5.98 4.53
CA GLY A 41 2.77 6.67 5.82
C GLY A 41 1.57 7.55 6.12
N ALA A 42 0.50 7.47 5.33
CA ALA A 42 -0.72 8.22 5.58
C ALA A 42 -1.59 7.54 6.65
N VAL A 43 -2.62 8.23 7.12
CA VAL A 43 -3.61 7.64 8.04
C VAL A 43 -4.43 6.57 7.31
N GLY A 44 -5.19 5.77 8.05
CA GLY A 44 -6.04 4.73 7.47
C GLY A 44 -5.25 3.49 7.08
N ILE A 45 -5.46 3.01 5.86
CA ILE A 45 -4.86 1.75 5.38
C ILE A 45 -3.34 1.72 5.54
N ASP A 46 -2.65 2.82 5.22
CA ASP A 46 -1.18 2.85 5.30
C ASP A 46 -0.68 2.54 6.72
N LYS A 47 -1.30 3.17 7.74
CA LYS A 47 -0.92 2.94 9.14
C LYS A 47 -1.26 1.53 9.61
N ILE A 48 -2.39 1.00 9.16
CA ILE A 48 -2.79 -0.37 9.50
C ILE A 48 -1.82 -1.37 8.88
N ALA A 49 -1.39 -1.13 7.63
CA ALA A 49 -0.41 -1.98 6.97
C ALA A 49 0.94 -1.98 7.71
N GLU A 50 1.36 -0.82 8.21
CA GLU A 50 2.58 -0.69 9.01
C GLU A 50 2.48 -1.50 10.30
N LYS A 51 1.35 -1.44 10.99
CA LYS A 51 1.08 -2.26 12.19
C LYS A 51 1.09 -3.75 11.88
N PHE A 52 0.48 -4.15 10.76
CA PHE A 52 0.48 -5.53 10.32
C PHE A 52 1.90 -6.04 10.13
N ALA A 53 2.73 -5.28 9.42
CA ALA A 53 4.12 -5.64 9.18
C ALA A 53 4.91 -5.76 10.48
N GLU A 54 4.70 -4.82 11.41
CA GLU A 54 5.36 -4.86 12.72
C GLU A 54 4.98 -6.11 13.50
N GLN A 55 3.70 -6.47 13.55
CA GLN A 55 3.24 -7.67 14.26
C GLN A 55 3.75 -8.96 13.63
N LYS A 56 3.92 -8.99 12.33
CA LYS A 56 4.45 -10.16 11.60
C LYS A 56 5.97 -10.20 11.55
N GLY A 57 6.65 -9.18 12.06
CA GLY A 57 8.11 -9.11 11.98
C GLY A 57 8.64 -8.88 10.58
N LEU A 58 7.89 -8.24 9.72
CA LEU A 58 8.27 -7.95 8.35
C LEU A 58 9.01 -6.63 8.24
N LYS A 59 9.86 -6.51 7.22
CA LYS A 59 10.48 -5.23 6.89
C LYS A 59 9.44 -4.26 6.35
N ILE A 60 9.61 -2.99 6.66
CA ILE A 60 8.72 -1.91 6.23
C ILE A 60 9.54 -0.84 5.55
N GLU A 61 9.07 -0.37 4.38
CA GLU A 61 9.61 0.82 3.73
C GLU A 61 8.49 1.83 3.62
N ILE A 62 8.73 3.03 4.13
CA ILE A 62 7.73 4.10 4.14
C ILE A 62 8.20 5.23 3.24
N TYR A 63 7.40 5.58 2.23
CA TYR A 63 7.66 6.68 1.32
C TYR A 63 6.68 7.81 1.62
N LYS A 64 7.13 8.83 2.34
CA LYS A 64 6.29 9.99 2.66
C LYS A 64 6.28 11.00 1.54
N PRO A 65 5.19 11.79 1.39
CA PRO A 65 5.18 12.87 0.41
C PRO A 65 6.29 13.88 0.72
N GLU A 66 7.00 14.32 -0.31
CA GLU A 66 8.11 15.26 -0.17
C GLU A 66 7.64 16.69 -0.42
N TYR A 67 6.99 17.28 0.58
CA TYR A 67 6.42 18.63 0.48
C TYR A 67 7.48 19.72 0.36
N ASP A 68 8.72 19.43 0.71
CA ASP A 68 9.87 20.34 0.53
C ASP A 68 10.34 20.40 -0.93
N LYS A 69 10.01 19.39 -1.74
CA LYS A 69 10.44 19.28 -3.14
C LYS A 69 9.33 19.53 -4.14
N PHE A 70 8.08 19.28 -3.77
CA PHE A 70 6.94 19.36 -4.68
C PHE A 70 5.78 20.14 -4.05
N PRO A 71 4.95 20.81 -4.89
CA PRO A 71 3.73 21.46 -4.39
C PRO A 71 2.81 20.48 -3.65
N PRO A 72 1.98 20.97 -2.71
CA PRO A 72 1.13 20.10 -1.88
C PRO A 72 0.20 19.15 -2.66
N LYS A 73 -0.23 19.55 -3.85
CA LYS A 73 -1.10 18.70 -4.68
C LYS A 73 -0.31 17.66 -5.46
N VAL A 74 0.98 17.89 -5.67
CA VAL A 74 1.84 17.02 -6.49
C VAL A 74 2.59 15.99 -5.63
N ALA A 75 3.02 16.38 -4.44
CA ALA A 75 3.84 15.53 -3.57
C ALA A 75 3.23 14.15 -3.29
N PRO A 76 1.92 14.03 -2.95
CA PRO A 76 1.31 12.70 -2.74
C PRO A 76 1.27 11.86 -4.01
N ILE A 77 1.09 12.48 -5.18
CA ILE A 77 1.05 11.78 -6.46
C ILE A 77 2.44 11.20 -6.77
N LYS A 78 3.48 12.00 -6.58
CA LYS A 78 4.86 11.55 -6.77
C LYS A 78 5.22 10.41 -5.81
N ARG A 79 4.79 10.49 -4.55
CA ARG A 79 4.97 9.44 -3.57
C ARG A 79 4.30 8.14 -4.01
N ASN A 80 3.06 8.23 -4.51
CA ASN A 80 2.31 7.05 -4.97
C ASN A 80 3.00 6.39 -6.16
N GLN A 81 3.56 7.18 -7.07
CA GLN A 81 4.36 6.64 -8.17
C GLN A 81 5.60 5.90 -7.65
N THR A 82 6.26 6.43 -6.64
CA THR A 82 7.41 5.76 -6.01
C THR A 82 7.02 4.42 -5.40
N ILE A 83 5.87 4.35 -4.74
CA ILE A 83 5.35 3.10 -4.19
C ILE A 83 5.15 2.07 -5.29
N VAL A 84 4.48 2.46 -6.37
CA VAL A 84 4.23 1.57 -7.52
C VAL A 84 5.55 1.11 -8.14
N ASP A 85 6.48 2.02 -8.34
CA ASP A 85 7.78 1.73 -8.96
C ASP A 85 8.63 0.76 -8.15
N ASN A 86 8.43 0.71 -6.83
CA ASN A 86 9.22 -0.12 -5.92
C ASN A 86 8.49 -1.39 -5.48
N SER A 87 7.32 -1.67 -6.02
CA SER A 87 6.52 -2.83 -5.63
C SER A 87 6.54 -3.91 -6.69
N ASP A 88 6.55 -5.16 -6.24
CA ASP A 88 6.36 -6.33 -7.09
C ASP A 88 4.90 -6.72 -7.18
N TYR A 89 4.12 -6.34 -6.18
CA TYR A 89 2.70 -6.65 -6.06
C TYR A 89 2.02 -5.51 -5.29
N LEU A 90 0.82 -5.14 -5.68
CA LEU A 90 0.06 -4.08 -5.01
C LEU A 90 -1.27 -4.60 -4.47
N ILE A 91 -1.59 -4.28 -3.23
CA ILE A 91 -2.90 -4.50 -2.66
C ILE A 91 -3.53 -3.14 -2.41
N ALA A 92 -4.70 -2.90 -2.99
CA ALA A 92 -5.44 -1.65 -2.82
C ALA A 92 -6.75 -1.94 -2.13
N ILE A 93 -6.94 -1.35 -0.94
CA ILE A 93 -8.18 -1.48 -0.16
C ILE A 93 -8.87 -0.13 -0.19
N THR A 94 -9.99 -0.04 -0.87
CA THR A 94 -10.53 1.27 -1.26
C THR A 94 -12.03 1.41 -1.03
N THR A 95 -12.45 2.63 -0.69
CA THR A 95 -13.84 3.07 -0.71
C THR A 95 -14.19 3.76 -2.03
N GLY A 96 -13.26 3.80 -2.99
CA GLY A 96 -13.41 4.53 -4.23
C GLY A 96 -12.80 5.93 -4.19
N SER A 97 -11.95 6.22 -3.19
CA SER A 97 -11.30 7.54 -3.07
C SER A 97 -10.41 7.83 -4.27
N SER A 98 -10.31 9.12 -4.64
CA SER A 98 -9.58 9.54 -5.84
C SER A 98 -8.08 9.23 -5.78
N GLY A 99 -7.46 9.36 -4.61
CA GLY A 99 -6.05 9.08 -4.43
C GLY A 99 -5.71 7.60 -4.67
N THR A 100 -6.53 6.71 -4.13
CA THR A 100 -6.34 5.27 -4.32
C THR A 100 -6.63 4.87 -5.77
N THR A 101 -7.70 5.41 -6.36
CA THR A 101 -8.04 5.17 -7.77
C THR A 101 -6.89 5.58 -8.70
N SER A 102 -6.27 6.73 -8.43
CA SER A 102 -5.12 7.21 -9.19
C SER A 102 -3.93 6.25 -9.09
N THR A 103 -3.66 5.76 -7.89
CA THR A 103 -2.57 4.79 -7.67
C THR A 103 -2.83 3.46 -8.39
N ILE A 104 -4.08 2.99 -8.39
CA ILE A 104 -4.48 1.80 -9.14
C ILE A 104 -4.18 1.97 -10.63
N LYS A 105 -4.52 3.13 -11.20
CA LYS A 105 -4.24 3.42 -12.61
C LYS A 105 -2.74 3.42 -12.91
N MET A 106 -1.92 3.95 -12.01
CA MET A 106 -0.46 3.91 -12.16
C MET A 106 0.05 2.46 -12.22
N ALA A 107 -0.47 1.60 -11.36
CA ALA A 107 -0.10 0.18 -11.31
C ALA A 107 -0.54 -0.54 -12.59
N GLU A 108 -1.76 -0.28 -13.05
CA GLU A 108 -2.27 -0.88 -14.29
C GLU A 108 -1.44 -0.47 -15.49
N LYS A 109 -1.04 0.79 -15.57
CA LYS A 109 -0.20 1.31 -16.65
C LYS A 109 1.16 0.62 -16.70
N LYS A 110 1.69 0.19 -15.57
CA LYS A 110 2.96 -0.53 -15.48
C LYS A 110 2.80 -2.05 -15.55
N ASN A 111 1.60 -2.55 -15.71
CA ASN A 111 1.29 -3.99 -15.67
C ASN A 111 1.72 -4.64 -14.35
N LEU A 112 1.68 -3.88 -13.26
CA LEU A 112 1.98 -4.40 -11.93
C LEU A 112 0.84 -5.30 -11.46
N PRO A 113 1.10 -6.52 -10.99
CA PRO A 113 0.05 -7.35 -10.38
C PRO A 113 -0.62 -6.62 -9.23
N ILE A 114 -1.93 -6.57 -9.24
CA ILE A 114 -2.71 -5.82 -8.27
C ILE A 114 -3.93 -6.60 -7.80
N LYS A 115 -4.22 -6.51 -6.50
CA LYS A 115 -5.48 -6.97 -5.93
C LYS A 115 -6.24 -5.76 -5.41
N ILE A 116 -7.46 -5.57 -5.90
CA ILE A 116 -8.33 -4.47 -5.50
C ILE A 116 -9.43 -5.02 -4.61
N ILE A 117 -9.52 -4.48 -3.39
CA ILE A 117 -10.59 -4.84 -2.44
C ILE A 117 -11.46 -3.61 -2.25
N GLN A 118 -12.67 -3.68 -2.76
CA GLN A 118 -13.67 -2.61 -2.64
C GLN A 118 -14.47 -2.80 -1.37
N ILE A 119 -14.56 -1.76 -0.57
CA ILE A 119 -15.38 -1.77 0.64
C ILE A 119 -16.66 -0.97 0.42
#